data_421be4dd0492d588942c8b56660eead8
#
_entry.id   421be4dd0492d588942c8b56660eead8
#
_cell.length_a   1.000
_cell.length_b   1.000
_cell.length_c   1.000
_cell.angle_alpha   90.00
_cell.angle_beta   90.00
_cell.angle_gamma   90.00
#
_symmetry.space_group_name_H-M   'P 1'
#
loop_
_entity.id
_entity.type
_entity.pdbx_description
1 polymer ?
#
loop_
_entity_poly.entity_id
_entity_poly.type
_entity_poly.pdbx_seq_one_letter_code
_entity_poly.pdbx_strand_id
1 'polypeptide(L)'
;ETLYELYMEKDGGIMFKKETVTKTDLLKVLDLMEASGIQYWLDGGWGVDVLVGKQTREHRDVDINFDARCTDVLLDALVFRGYEIVTDWRPVRIELYHPELSYVDIHPFVINDDGTAKQAELEGGWYEFEADYFGSAVFEGRTIPCISAKGQKVFHTGYELREVDKHDIRNIDHLLAVQASSRDETGGDVCQAKK
;
A
#
# COMPACT_ATOMS: atom_id res chain seq x y z
N GLU A 1 9.29 -18.13 -4.01
CA GLU A 1 10.72 -18.25 -3.61
C GLU A 1 11.14 -16.93 -2.98
N THR A 2 11.85 -16.98 -1.83
CA THR A 2 12.29 -15.76 -1.14
C THR A 2 13.66 -15.36 -1.69
N LEU A 3 13.77 -14.14 -2.21
CA LEU A 3 15.05 -13.59 -2.66
C LEU A 3 15.83 -12.98 -1.49
N TYR A 4 17.14 -13.22 -1.47
CA TYR A 4 18.07 -12.67 -0.49
C TYR A 4 19.24 -11.99 -1.20
N GLU A 5 19.59 -10.78 -0.76
CA GLU A 5 20.82 -10.11 -1.14
C GLU A 5 21.92 -10.37 -0.11
N LEU A 6 23.13 -10.67 -0.60
CA LEU A 6 24.30 -10.90 0.24
C LEU A 6 24.89 -9.56 0.72
N TYR A 7 25.03 -9.36 2.03
CA TYR A 7 25.74 -8.21 2.55
C TYR A 7 26.67 -8.60 3.71
N MET A 8 27.70 -7.75 3.94
CA MET A 8 28.69 -7.97 4.99
C MET A 8 28.34 -7.12 6.22
N GLU A 9 28.18 -7.76 7.36
CA GLU A 9 28.09 -7.04 8.64
C GLU A 9 29.44 -6.48 9.08
N LYS A 10 29.42 -5.47 10.00
CA LYS A 10 30.62 -4.85 10.54
C LYS A 10 31.58 -5.84 11.22
N ASP A 11 31.09 -6.98 11.68
CA ASP A 11 31.86 -8.03 12.36
C ASP A 11 32.36 -9.14 11.41
N GLY A 12 32.24 -8.95 10.08
CA GLY A 12 32.77 -9.88 9.06
C GLY A 12 31.89 -11.13 8.83
N GLY A 13 30.69 -11.17 9.40
CA GLY A 13 29.69 -12.20 9.11
C GLY A 13 29.04 -11.98 7.76
N ILE A 14 28.69 -13.08 7.06
CA ILE A 14 27.88 -13.03 5.85
C ILE A 14 26.41 -13.19 6.29
N MET A 15 25.61 -12.16 6.04
CA MET A 15 24.17 -12.21 6.21
C MET A 15 23.47 -12.13 4.86
N PHE A 16 22.31 -12.77 4.78
CA PHE A 16 21.44 -12.70 3.61
C PHE A 16 20.27 -11.76 3.93
N LYS A 17 20.19 -10.66 3.23
CA LYS A 17 19.09 -9.71 3.36
C LYS A 17 17.88 -10.24 2.60
N LYS A 18 16.74 -10.34 3.29
CA LYS A 18 15.49 -10.74 2.66
C LYS A 18 14.97 -9.63 1.76
N GLU A 19 14.80 -9.91 0.47
CA GLU A 19 14.41 -8.94 -0.56
C GLU A 19 12.97 -9.14 -1.05
N THR A 20 12.21 -10.06 -0.46
CA THR A 20 10.82 -10.31 -0.86
C THR A 20 9.91 -10.38 0.36
N VAL A 21 8.70 -9.83 0.19
CA VAL A 21 7.59 -9.95 1.11
C VAL A 21 6.64 -11.02 0.60
N THR A 22 6.51 -12.12 1.33
CA THR A 22 5.51 -13.15 1.02
C THR A 22 4.13 -12.74 1.53
N LYS A 23 3.08 -13.41 1.07
CA LYS A 23 1.72 -13.24 1.60
C LYS A 23 1.66 -13.39 3.12
N THR A 24 2.39 -14.35 3.69
CA THR A 24 2.46 -14.54 5.14
C THR A 24 3.14 -13.37 5.85
N ASP A 25 4.17 -12.78 5.25
CA ASP A 25 4.84 -11.60 5.80
C ASP A 25 3.91 -10.38 5.75
N LEU A 26 3.21 -10.17 4.63
CA LEU A 26 2.19 -9.13 4.51
C LEU A 26 1.19 -9.22 5.66
N LEU A 27 0.59 -10.40 5.89
CA LEU A 27 -0.41 -10.56 6.94
C LEU A 27 0.16 -10.24 8.34
N LYS A 28 1.41 -10.60 8.61
CA LYS A 28 2.10 -10.23 9.86
C LYS A 28 2.33 -8.72 9.97
N VAL A 29 2.71 -8.04 8.88
CA VAL A 29 2.85 -6.58 8.85
C VAL A 29 1.50 -5.92 9.14
N LEU A 30 0.42 -6.40 8.53
CA LEU A 30 -0.92 -5.87 8.78
C LEU A 30 -1.37 -6.11 10.23
N ASP A 31 -1.01 -7.25 10.84
CA ASP A 31 -1.25 -7.50 12.27
C ASP A 31 -0.51 -6.48 13.16
N LEU A 32 0.72 -6.08 12.79
CA LEU A 32 1.46 -5.03 13.49
C LEU A 32 0.77 -3.66 13.35
N MET A 33 0.27 -3.34 12.15
CA MET A 33 -0.46 -2.09 11.91
C MET A 33 -1.74 -2.03 12.74
N GLU A 34 -2.54 -3.11 12.78
CA GLU A 34 -3.76 -3.19 13.59
C GLU A 34 -3.46 -3.11 15.08
N ALA A 35 -2.41 -3.78 15.55
CA ALA A 35 -1.99 -3.74 16.95
C ALA A 35 -1.50 -2.33 17.38
N SER A 36 -1.04 -1.50 16.46
CA SER A 36 -0.68 -0.10 16.75
C SER A 36 -1.89 0.79 17.02
N GLY A 37 -3.09 0.38 16.60
CA GLY A 37 -4.31 1.18 16.66
C GLY A 37 -4.33 2.38 15.70
N ILE A 38 -3.37 2.48 14.79
CA ILE A 38 -3.26 3.56 13.82
C ILE A 38 -4.07 3.20 12.58
N GLN A 39 -4.89 4.14 12.11
CA GLN A 39 -5.59 3.99 10.85
C GLN A 39 -4.58 4.01 9.69
N TYR A 40 -4.67 3.02 8.80
CA TYR A 40 -3.79 2.86 7.66
C TYR A 40 -4.54 2.41 6.42
N TRP A 41 -3.89 2.55 5.27
CA TRP A 41 -4.32 1.96 3.99
C TRP A 41 -3.12 1.33 3.30
N LEU A 42 -3.28 0.08 2.90
CA LEU A 42 -2.31 -0.64 2.08
C LEU A 42 -2.28 -0.04 0.68
N ASP A 43 -1.07 0.20 0.16
CA ASP A 43 -0.84 0.81 -1.14
C ASP A 43 0.12 -0.04 -1.99
N GLY A 44 0.59 0.51 -3.10
CA GLY A 44 1.58 -0.12 -3.96
C GLY A 44 1.16 -1.47 -4.51
N GLY A 45 2.13 -2.32 -4.79
CA GLY A 45 1.88 -3.62 -5.43
C GLY A 45 1.03 -4.58 -4.60
N TRP A 46 1.23 -4.65 -3.29
CA TRP A 46 0.37 -5.44 -2.41
C TRP A 46 -1.04 -4.87 -2.30
N GLY A 47 -1.18 -3.53 -2.37
CA GLY A 47 -2.49 -2.89 -2.45
C GLY A 47 -3.27 -3.33 -3.69
N VAL A 48 -2.60 -3.41 -4.85
CA VAL A 48 -3.21 -3.93 -6.09
C VAL A 48 -3.58 -5.40 -5.96
N ASP A 49 -2.70 -6.25 -5.42
CA ASP A 49 -2.97 -7.68 -5.25
C ASP A 49 -4.14 -7.95 -4.28
N VAL A 50 -4.26 -7.16 -3.23
CA VAL A 50 -5.40 -7.21 -2.29
C VAL A 50 -6.70 -6.83 -3.01
N LEU A 51 -6.70 -5.81 -3.87
CA LEU A 51 -7.87 -5.45 -4.70
C LEU A 51 -8.25 -6.56 -5.69
N VAL A 52 -7.27 -7.25 -6.28
CA VAL A 52 -7.48 -8.38 -7.19
C VAL A 52 -7.95 -9.63 -6.45
N GLY A 53 -7.67 -9.74 -5.14
CA GLY A 53 -8.01 -10.89 -4.29
C GLY A 53 -7.01 -12.03 -4.33
N LYS A 54 -5.86 -11.86 -4.97
CA LYS A 54 -4.76 -12.85 -5.03
C LYS A 54 -3.42 -12.18 -5.31
N GLN A 55 -2.33 -12.81 -4.88
CA GLN A 55 -0.99 -12.38 -5.27
C GLN A 55 -0.77 -12.62 -6.77
N THR A 56 -0.40 -11.57 -7.51
CA THR A 56 -0.21 -11.59 -8.97
C THR A 56 1.27 -11.51 -9.38
N ARG A 57 2.15 -11.07 -8.48
CA ARG A 57 3.61 -11.00 -8.66
C ARG A 57 4.35 -11.06 -7.33
N GLU A 58 5.66 -11.08 -7.38
CA GLU A 58 6.52 -10.90 -6.20
C GLU A 58 6.62 -9.42 -5.82
N HIS A 59 6.75 -9.15 -4.52
CA HIS A 59 6.87 -7.81 -3.96
C HIS A 59 8.10 -7.72 -3.07
N ARG A 60 8.82 -6.61 -3.15
CA ARG A 60 9.98 -6.30 -2.31
C ARG A 60 9.55 -5.76 -0.94
N ASP A 61 8.50 -4.98 -0.90
CA ASP A 61 8.08 -4.14 0.21
C ASP A 61 6.56 -4.16 0.41
N VAL A 62 6.14 -3.56 1.52
CA VAL A 62 4.74 -3.26 1.83
C VAL A 62 4.61 -1.74 1.95
N ASP A 63 3.84 -1.12 1.07
CA ASP A 63 3.55 0.31 1.10
C ASP A 63 2.34 0.59 2.00
N ILE A 64 2.50 1.48 2.98
CA ILE A 64 1.47 1.84 3.97
C ILE A 64 1.27 3.35 4.00
N ASN A 65 0.06 3.80 3.67
CA ASN A 65 -0.38 5.18 3.87
C ASN A 65 -1.06 5.32 5.23
N PHE A 66 -0.80 6.41 5.94
CA PHE A 66 -1.35 6.64 7.28
C PHE A 66 -1.39 8.15 7.61
N ASP A 67 -2.09 8.51 8.69
CA ASP A 67 -2.15 9.89 9.15
C ASP A 67 -0.80 10.39 9.66
N ALA A 68 -0.27 11.46 9.07
CA ALA A 68 1.02 12.06 9.41
C ALA A 68 1.15 12.44 10.90
N ARG A 69 0.04 12.71 11.59
CA ARG A 69 0.02 12.98 13.04
C ARG A 69 0.48 11.79 13.87
N CYS A 70 0.43 10.59 13.30
CA CYS A 70 0.81 9.33 13.96
C CYS A 70 2.25 8.90 13.64
N THR A 71 3.04 9.71 12.92
CA THR A 71 4.37 9.29 12.41
C THR A 71 5.29 8.78 13.51
N ASP A 72 5.48 9.54 14.59
CA ASP A 72 6.40 9.15 15.66
C ASP A 72 5.91 7.89 16.39
N VAL A 73 4.59 7.79 16.65
CA VAL A 73 3.97 6.62 17.29
C VAL A 73 4.14 5.36 16.44
N LEU A 74 3.95 5.48 15.11
CA LEU A 74 4.13 4.35 14.19
C LEU A 74 5.59 3.92 14.10
N LEU A 75 6.52 4.88 13.99
CA LEU A 75 7.95 4.60 13.96
C LEU A 75 8.40 3.89 15.24
N ASP A 76 8.02 4.38 16.41
CA ASP A 76 8.33 3.75 17.69
C ASP A 76 7.79 2.31 17.76
N ALA A 77 6.56 2.09 17.29
CA ALA A 77 5.94 0.76 17.25
C ALA A 77 6.69 -0.21 16.32
N LEU A 78 7.10 0.23 15.13
CA LEU A 78 7.84 -0.59 14.17
C LEU A 78 9.27 -0.88 14.67
N VAL A 79 9.98 0.12 15.18
CA VAL A 79 11.34 -0.04 15.75
C VAL A 79 11.31 -0.97 16.96
N PHE A 80 10.32 -0.85 17.84
CA PHE A 80 10.13 -1.79 18.96
C PHE A 80 9.95 -3.24 18.52
N ARG A 81 9.43 -3.46 17.31
CA ARG A 81 9.23 -4.79 16.71
C ARG A 81 10.42 -5.27 15.87
N GLY A 82 11.55 -4.54 15.88
CA GLY A 82 12.80 -4.94 15.26
C GLY A 82 13.02 -4.36 13.85
N TYR A 83 12.20 -3.43 13.42
CA TYR A 83 12.47 -2.70 12.18
C TYR A 83 13.57 -1.67 12.38
N GLU A 84 14.41 -1.50 11.37
CA GLU A 84 15.45 -0.46 11.30
C GLU A 84 15.12 0.52 10.19
N ILE A 85 15.26 1.83 10.44
CA ILE A 85 15.06 2.86 9.41
C ILE A 85 16.23 2.80 8.45
N VAL A 86 15.96 2.57 7.16
CA VAL A 86 16.98 2.52 6.09
C VAL A 86 16.94 3.76 5.19
N THR A 87 15.77 4.39 5.05
CA THR A 87 15.62 5.66 4.32
C THR A 87 14.67 6.56 5.10
N ASP A 88 15.06 7.81 5.34
CA ASP A 88 14.21 8.80 6.00
C ASP A 88 14.13 10.06 5.15
N TRP A 89 13.04 10.19 4.43
CA TRP A 89 12.70 11.34 3.57
C TRP A 89 11.43 12.04 4.07
N ARG A 90 11.35 12.21 5.40
CA ARG A 90 10.20 12.93 5.98
C ARG A 90 10.07 14.35 5.43
N PRO A 91 8.87 14.83 5.17
CA PRO A 91 7.55 14.22 5.42
C PRO A 91 7.02 13.35 4.27
N VAL A 92 7.82 12.95 3.29
CA VAL A 92 7.36 12.24 2.09
C VAL A 92 7.20 10.75 2.32
N ARG A 93 8.27 10.08 2.78
CA ARG A 93 8.28 8.63 3.02
C ARG A 93 9.38 8.22 3.99
N ILE A 94 9.20 7.09 4.63
CA ILE A 94 10.22 6.44 5.46
C ILE A 94 10.21 4.94 5.13
N GLU A 95 11.36 4.42 4.70
CA GLU A 95 11.54 3.00 4.43
C GLU A 95 12.23 2.33 5.62
N LEU A 96 11.65 1.22 6.08
CA LEU A 96 12.19 0.42 7.18
C LEU A 96 12.44 -1.01 6.69
N TYR A 97 13.40 -1.69 7.32
CA TYR A 97 13.75 -3.07 7.04
C TYR A 97 13.67 -3.93 8.30
N HIS A 98 13.16 -5.15 8.14
CA HIS A 98 13.16 -6.19 9.17
C HIS A 98 13.71 -7.50 8.59
N PRO A 99 14.66 -8.20 9.28
CA PRO A 99 15.33 -9.39 8.72
C PRO A 99 14.38 -10.51 8.30
N GLU A 100 13.26 -10.68 9.02
CA GLU A 100 12.28 -11.74 8.73
C GLU A 100 11.11 -11.27 7.86
N LEU A 101 10.75 -9.98 7.88
CA LEU A 101 9.55 -9.44 7.24
C LEU A 101 9.84 -8.57 6.00
N SER A 102 11.15 -8.34 5.69
CA SER A 102 11.61 -7.51 4.60
C SER A 102 11.28 -6.01 4.80
N TYR A 103 10.99 -5.29 3.72
CA TYR A 103 10.81 -3.84 3.73
C TYR A 103 9.37 -3.43 3.96
N VAL A 104 9.20 -2.34 4.70
CA VAL A 104 7.96 -1.57 4.81
C VAL A 104 8.27 -0.12 4.46
N ASP A 105 7.53 0.45 3.52
CA ASP A 105 7.61 1.86 3.14
C ASP A 105 6.37 2.59 3.63
N ILE A 106 6.53 3.51 4.57
CA ILE A 106 5.42 4.24 5.18
C ILE A 106 5.33 5.65 4.63
N HIS A 107 4.12 6.05 4.25
CA HIS A 107 3.80 7.30 3.58
C HIS A 107 2.87 8.15 4.45
N PRO A 108 3.39 9.22 5.11
CA PRO A 108 2.56 10.09 5.92
C PRO A 108 1.65 10.97 5.06
N PHE A 109 0.33 10.88 5.29
CA PHE A 109 -0.68 11.71 4.64
C PHE A 109 -1.27 12.71 5.63
N VAL A 110 -1.49 13.94 5.21
CA VAL A 110 -2.31 14.90 5.96
C VAL A 110 -3.76 14.66 5.55
N ILE A 111 -4.53 14.05 6.47
CA ILE A 111 -5.92 13.69 6.23
C ILE A 111 -6.82 14.83 6.73
N ASN A 112 -7.75 15.27 5.87
CA ASN A 112 -8.72 16.32 6.16
C ASN A 112 -10.00 15.75 6.73
N ASP A 113 -10.82 16.60 7.40
CA ASP A 113 -12.08 16.19 8.02
C ASP A 113 -13.13 15.70 7.00
N ASP A 114 -13.03 16.11 5.74
CA ASP A 114 -13.90 15.65 4.64
C ASP A 114 -13.47 14.32 4.01
N GLY A 115 -12.41 13.72 4.53
CA GLY A 115 -11.84 12.45 4.05
C GLY A 115 -10.89 12.57 2.87
N THR A 116 -10.67 13.77 2.34
CA THR A 116 -9.59 14.02 1.38
C THR A 116 -8.23 13.98 2.09
N ALA A 117 -7.15 13.81 1.34
CA ALA A 117 -5.81 13.85 1.93
C ALA A 117 -4.82 14.55 1.00
N LYS A 118 -3.65 14.86 1.54
CA LYS A 118 -2.51 15.33 0.76
C LYS A 118 -1.21 14.74 1.28
N GLN A 119 -0.28 14.50 0.37
CA GLN A 119 1.07 14.03 0.65
C GLN A 119 2.09 15.05 0.15
N ALA A 120 3.16 15.26 0.92
CA ALA A 120 4.25 16.13 0.50
C ALA A 120 5.01 15.51 -0.69
N GLU A 121 5.45 16.36 -1.62
CA GLU A 121 6.33 16.02 -2.74
C GLU A 121 7.81 16.22 -2.37
N LEU A 122 8.71 15.42 -2.97
CA LEU A 122 10.15 15.53 -2.73
C LEU A 122 10.74 16.88 -3.15
N GLU A 123 10.24 17.46 -4.23
CA GLU A 123 10.71 18.74 -4.77
C GLU A 123 9.96 19.96 -4.20
N GLY A 124 9.08 19.72 -3.24
CA GLY A 124 8.20 20.71 -2.63
C GLY A 124 6.87 20.83 -3.38
N GLY A 125 5.79 20.95 -2.62
CA GLY A 125 4.42 20.90 -3.11
C GLY A 125 3.62 19.81 -2.43
N TRP A 126 2.45 19.51 -2.98
CA TRP A 126 1.52 18.55 -2.42
C TRP A 126 0.79 17.79 -3.52
N TYR A 127 0.76 16.48 -3.42
CA TYR A 127 -0.25 15.66 -4.11
C TYR A 127 -1.55 15.71 -3.32
N GLU A 128 -2.68 15.89 -4.00
CA GLU A 128 -4.01 15.89 -3.40
C GLU A 128 -4.75 14.61 -3.77
N PHE A 129 -5.47 14.04 -2.80
CA PHE A 129 -6.15 12.76 -2.93
C PHE A 129 -7.62 12.88 -2.52
N GLU A 130 -8.49 12.39 -3.39
CA GLU A 130 -9.92 12.35 -3.19
C GLU A 130 -10.30 11.35 -2.08
N ALA A 131 -11.38 11.62 -1.36
CA ALA A 131 -11.86 10.74 -0.28
C ALA A 131 -12.20 9.32 -0.75
N ASP A 132 -12.64 9.14 -2.00
CA ASP A 132 -12.97 7.85 -2.59
C ASP A 132 -11.73 7.02 -3.03
N TYR A 133 -10.51 7.55 -2.82
CA TYR A 133 -9.29 6.76 -2.99
C TYR A 133 -9.03 5.84 -1.79
N PHE A 134 -9.61 6.13 -0.63
CA PHE A 134 -9.44 5.39 0.61
C PHE A 134 -10.58 4.39 0.79
N GLY A 135 -10.28 3.10 0.67
CA GLY A 135 -11.27 2.04 0.68
C GLY A 135 -10.82 0.81 1.45
N SER A 136 -11.37 -0.33 1.08
CA SER A 136 -10.97 -1.65 1.58
C SER A 136 -11.31 -2.74 0.58
N ALA A 137 -10.64 -3.90 0.69
CA ALA A 137 -10.96 -5.10 -0.08
C ALA A 137 -10.83 -6.35 0.79
N VAL A 138 -11.43 -7.46 0.34
CA VAL A 138 -11.32 -8.75 1.03
C VAL A 138 -10.18 -9.56 0.44
N PHE A 139 -9.24 -9.95 1.27
CA PHE A 139 -8.10 -10.78 0.89
C PHE A 139 -7.85 -11.84 1.98
N GLU A 140 -7.74 -13.11 1.59
CA GLU A 140 -7.58 -14.26 2.52
C GLU A 140 -8.65 -14.27 3.64
N GLY A 141 -9.89 -13.88 3.32
CA GLY A 141 -11.00 -13.83 4.26
C GLY A 141 -10.99 -12.66 5.25
N ARG A 142 -10.05 -11.73 5.13
CA ARG A 142 -9.89 -10.54 5.98
C ARG A 142 -10.21 -9.28 5.18
N THR A 143 -10.97 -8.35 5.76
CA THR A 143 -11.15 -7.02 5.18
C THR A 143 -9.91 -6.17 5.48
N ILE A 144 -9.22 -5.73 4.44
CA ILE A 144 -7.98 -4.96 4.55
C ILE A 144 -8.24 -3.54 4.04
N PRO A 145 -7.99 -2.49 4.85
CA PRO A 145 -7.99 -1.12 4.36
C PRO A 145 -6.93 -0.95 3.27
N CYS A 146 -7.30 -0.45 2.10
CA CYS A 146 -6.37 -0.24 0.99
C CYS A 146 -6.80 0.92 0.10
N ILE A 147 -5.87 1.42 -0.67
CA ILE A 147 -6.15 2.40 -1.72
C ILE A 147 -7.03 1.75 -2.78
N SER A 148 -8.12 2.42 -3.16
CA SER A 148 -9.06 1.92 -4.18
C SER A 148 -8.42 1.81 -5.57
N ALA A 149 -9.02 1.03 -6.48
CA ALA A 149 -8.53 0.92 -7.85
C ALA A 149 -8.42 2.29 -8.56
N LYS A 150 -9.33 3.23 -8.27
CA LYS A 150 -9.28 4.60 -8.76
C LYS A 150 -8.04 5.35 -8.23
N GLY A 151 -7.78 5.27 -6.92
CA GLY A 151 -6.60 5.87 -6.28
C GLY A 151 -5.31 5.24 -6.79
N GLN A 152 -5.22 3.90 -6.84
CA GLN A 152 -4.07 3.18 -7.39
C GLN A 152 -3.74 3.63 -8.82
N LYS A 153 -4.76 3.86 -9.66
CA LYS A 153 -4.55 4.35 -11.02
C LYS A 153 -3.87 5.72 -11.05
N VAL A 154 -4.26 6.61 -10.14
CA VAL A 154 -3.65 7.96 -10.02
C VAL A 154 -2.23 7.87 -9.49
N PHE A 155 -1.99 7.02 -8.48
CA PHE A 155 -0.67 6.85 -7.85
C PHE A 155 0.38 6.24 -8.80
N HIS A 156 -0.06 5.52 -9.84
CA HIS A 156 0.79 5.00 -10.91
C HIS A 156 0.97 5.98 -12.09
N THR A 157 0.99 7.28 -11.83
CA THR A 157 1.20 8.33 -12.83
C THR A 157 2.32 9.28 -12.42
N GLY A 158 2.86 10.06 -13.37
CA GLY A 158 3.82 11.11 -13.09
C GLY A 158 5.29 10.69 -13.05
N TYR A 159 5.60 9.42 -13.35
CA TYR A 159 6.96 8.90 -13.41
C TYR A 159 7.12 7.88 -14.56
N GLU A 160 8.36 7.52 -14.89
CA GLU A 160 8.64 6.48 -15.88
C GLU A 160 8.27 5.09 -15.34
N LEU A 161 7.34 4.41 -16.03
CA LEU A 161 6.79 3.14 -15.59
C LEU A 161 7.76 1.97 -15.78
N ARG A 162 8.07 1.26 -14.70
CA ARG A 162 8.78 -0.02 -14.70
C ARG A 162 7.84 -1.14 -15.20
N GLU A 163 8.37 -2.32 -15.49
CA GLU A 163 7.55 -3.47 -15.92
C GLU A 163 6.56 -3.92 -14.82
N VAL A 164 6.93 -3.82 -13.56
CA VAL A 164 6.05 -4.10 -12.41
C VAL A 164 4.89 -3.11 -12.35
N ASP A 165 5.13 -1.83 -12.60
CA ASP A 165 4.09 -0.79 -12.62
C ASP A 165 3.09 -1.04 -13.78
N LYS A 166 3.59 -1.43 -14.95
CA LYS A 166 2.76 -1.80 -16.10
C LYS A 166 1.90 -3.04 -15.82
N HIS A 167 2.44 -4.01 -15.06
CA HIS A 167 1.68 -5.17 -14.60
C HIS A 167 0.55 -4.75 -13.68
N ASP A 168 0.83 -3.92 -12.68
CA ASP A 168 -0.15 -3.43 -11.72
C ASP A 168 -1.24 -2.60 -12.41
N ILE A 169 -0.87 -1.70 -13.34
CA ILE A 169 -1.82 -0.92 -14.13
C ILE A 169 -2.79 -1.80 -14.93
N ARG A 170 -2.32 -2.91 -15.55
CA ARG A 170 -3.21 -3.84 -16.26
C ARG A 170 -4.24 -4.46 -15.33
N ASN A 171 -3.86 -4.83 -14.11
CA ASN A 171 -4.77 -5.35 -13.10
C ASN A 171 -5.78 -4.29 -12.65
N ILE A 172 -5.32 -3.06 -12.40
CA ILE A 172 -6.16 -1.92 -12.02
C ILE A 172 -7.18 -1.62 -13.13
N ASP A 173 -6.76 -1.57 -14.39
CA ASP A 173 -7.64 -1.29 -15.53
C ASP A 173 -8.72 -2.37 -15.69
N HIS A 174 -8.35 -3.64 -15.46
CA HIS A 174 -9.32 -4.73 -15.46
C HIS A 174 -10.35 -4.57 -14.32
N LEU A 175 -9.93 -4.26 -13.12
CA LEU A 175 -10.82 -4.01 -11.97
C LEU A 175 -11.78 -2.86 -12.24
N LEU A 176 -11.30 -1.75 -12.79
CA LEU A 176 -12.13 -0.59 -13.12
C LEU A 176 -13.16 -0.91 -14.21
N ALA A 177 -12.78 -1.70 -15.22
CA ALA A 177 -13.70 -2.15 -16.28
C ALA A 177 -14.83 -3.03 -15.72
N VAL A 178 -14.50 -3.98 -14.81
CA VAL A 178 -15.49 -4.84 -14.15
C VAL A 178 -16.45 -4.00 -13.29
N GLN A 179 -15.93 -3.05 -12.52
CA GLN A 179 -16.76 -2.16 -11.69
C GLN A 179 -17.71 -1.28 -12.53
N ALA A 180 -17.28 -0.81 -13.70
CA ALA A 180 -18.11 -0.04 -14.62
C ALA A 180 -19.28 -0.90 -15.17
N SER A 181 -18.97 -2.12 -15.63
CA SER A 181 -19.99 -3.04 -16.16
C SER A 181 -21.06 -3.41 -15.12
N SER A 182 -20.65 -3.63 -13.87
CA SER A 182 -21.60 -3.97 -12.80
C SER A 182 -22.55 -2.83 -12.42
N ARG A 183 -22.14 -1.57 -12.64
CA ARG A 183 -23.01 -0.40 -12.40
C ARG A 183 -24.08 -0.23 -13.48
N ASP A 184 -23.75 -0.55 -14.72
CA ASP A 184 -24.69 -0.46 -15.84
C ASP A 184 -25.80 -1.52 -15.71
N GLU A 185 -25.51 -2.73 -15.21
CA GLU A 185 -26.49 -3.78 -14.98
C GLU A 185 -27.48 -3.46 -13.85
N THR A 186 -27.06 -2.72 -12.82
CA THR A 186 -27.92 -2.33 -11.69
C THR A 186 -28.73 -1.06 -11.95
N GLY A 187 -28.38 -0.26 -12.97
CA GLY A 187 -29.08 0.97 -13.36
C GLY A 187 -30.27 0.77 -14.31
N GLY A 188 -30.50 -0.45 -14.80
CA GLY A 188 -31.48 -0.75 -15.85
C GLY A 188 -32.95 -1.01 -15.43
N ASP A 189 -33.25 -1.00 -14.12
CA ASP A 189 -34.57 -1.49 -13.65
C ASP A 189 -35.40 -0.50 -12.81
N VAL A 190 -35.44 0.77 -13.22
CA VAL A 190 -36.42 1.74 -12.66
C VAL A 190 -37.01 2.60 -13.76
N CYS A 191 -37.82 2.00 -14.65
CA CYS A 191 -38.84 2.76 -15.35
C CYS A 191 -39.83 1.84 -16.07
N GLN A 192 -40.77 1.22 -15.34
CA GLN A 192 -42.10 0.85 -15.92
C GLN A 192 -43.05 0.40 -14.80
N ALA A 193 -43.76 1.34 -14.18
CA ALA A 193 -45.08 1.09 -13.62
C ALA A 193 -45.80 2.43 -13.36
N LYS A 194 -46.34 3.02 -14.40
CA LYS A 194 -47.51 3.92 -14.27
C LYS A 194 -48.40 3.69 -15.52
N LYS A 195 -49.41 2.90 -15.35
CA LYS A 195 -50.74 3.06 -15.98
C LYS A 195 -51.79 2.67 -14.95
#